data_a9a41178aa8a55fc2226600f47a1ea1b
#
_entry.id   a9a41178aa8a55fc2226600f47a1ea1b
#
_cell.length_a   1.000
_cell.length_b   1.000
_cell.length_c   1.000
_cell.angle_alpha   90.00
_cell.angle_beta   90.00
_cell.angle_gamma   90.00
#
_symmetry.space_group_name_H-M   'P 1'
#
loop_
_entity.id
_entity.type
_entity.pdbx_description
1 polymer ?
#
loop_
_entity_poly.entity_id
_entity_poly.type
_entity_poly.pdbx_seq_one_letter_code
_entity_poly.pdbx_strand_id
1 'polypeptide(L)'
;MRPRFRFSRSRCIALACALVLPALLLGCAQTRDALGYYWQSAHGHAQLMQAARPLDEWIAEPDIPPALRTRLQLAQRARAFAVAELHLPDNASYRRYADLKRPAAVWNVVAAPPDALTLHTWCFPVTGCIGYRGYFDQADAQAEADRLAAQGLEVDVYGVPAYSTLGYMNWAGGDPLLSTFVGWPEGDFVRLLFHELAHQVVYAQGDTVFNESFATAVERLGSARWMAEHSTPEARAALAASEQRRAQWRALTRATRAELQAIYEQNQAAALDTQALAAIKSEAMQRFRANYAQLRAQWLAAMPSNTPHTQLAGYDRWVAKAN
;
A
#
# COMPACT_ATOMS: atom_id res chain seq x y z
N MET A 1 -12.18 -66.87 23.26
CA MET A 1 -11.65 -66.73 21.91
C MET A 1 -11.75 -65.27 21.50
N ARG A 2 -10.64 -64.52 21.32
CA ARG A 2 -10.61 -63.17 20.86
C ARG A 2 -10.21 -63.18 19.36
N PRO A 3 -10.96 -62.55 18.44
CA PRO A 3 -10.56 -62.52 17.03
C PRO A 3 -9.34 -61.62 16.83
N ARG A 4 -8.26 -62.15 16.30
CA ARG A 4 -7.08 -61.41 15.87
C ARG A 4 -7.35 -60.86 14.47
N PHE A 5 -7.68 -59.55 14.33
CA PHE A 5 -7.71 -58.85 13.06
C PHE A 5 -6.28 -58.73 12.50
N ARG A 6 -5.95 -59.54 11.50
CA ARG A 6 -4.75 -59.39 10.68
C ARG A 6 -5.01 -58.31 9.62
N PHE A 7 -4.58 -57.10 9.85
CA PHE A 7 -4.51 -56.12 8.77
C PHE A 7 -3.45 -56.56 7.75
N SER A 8 -3.87 -56.72 6.49
CA SER A 8 -2.97 -57.05 5.37
C SER A 8 -2.00 -55.89 5.15
N ARG A 9 -0.69 -56.15 5.05
CA ARG A 9 0.37 -55.17 4.77
C ARG A 9 0.07 -54.33 3.53
N SER A 10 -0.58 -54.89 2.52
CA SER A 10 -1.00 -54.18 1.30
C SER A 10 -2.06 -53.11 1.57
N ARG A 11 -2.99 -53.31 2.51
CA ARG A 11 -4.00 -52.27 2.88
C ARG A 11 -3.38 -51.13 3.67
N CYS A 12 -2.40 -51.36 4.51
CA CYS A 12 -1.66 -50.31 5.24
C CYS A 12 -0.81 -49.47 4.27
N ILE A 13 -0.18 -50.06 3.26
CA ILE A 13 0.62 -49.37 2.25
C ILE A 13 -0.31 -48.51 1.36
N ALA A 14 -1.46 -49.06 0.94
CA ALA A 14 -2.44 -48.31 0.14
C ALA A 14 -3.03 -47.09 0.88
N LEU A 15 -3.33 -47.24 2.19
CA LEU A 15 -3.78 -46.13 3.03
C LEU A 15 -2.68 -45.09 3.25
N ALA A 16 -1.44 -45.51 3.48
CA ALA A 16 -0.31 -44.59 3.61
C ALA A 16 -0.04 -43.83 2.32
N CYS A 17 -0.08 -44.45 1.15
CA CYS A 17 0.04 -43.79 -0.15
C CYS A 17 -1.12 -42.87 -0.43
N ALA A 18 -2.35 -43.19 -0.04
CA ALA A 18 -3.54 -42.35 -0.22
C ALA A 18 -3.52 -41.10 0.65
N LEU A 19 -2.79 -41.10 1.79
CA LEU A 19 -2.62 -39.91 2.65
C LEU A 19 -1.37 -39.10 2.30
N VAL A 20 -0.30 -39.73 1.87
CA VAL A 20 0.97 -39.06 1.53
C VAL A 20 0.90 -38.34 0.18
N LEU A 21 0.21 -38.91 -0.80
CA LEU A 21 0.11 -38.32 -2.15
C LEU A 21 -0.62 -36.96 -2.15
N PRO A 22 -1.79 -36.77 -1.52
CA PRO A 22 -2.41 -35.45 -1.44
C PRO A 22 -1.62 -34.46 -0.59
N ALA A 23 -0.92 -34.91 0.48
CA ALA A 23 -0.05 -34.05 1.28
C ALA A 23 1.16 -33.54 0.47
N LEU A 24 1.76 -34.38 -0.38
CA LEU A 24 2.82 -33.98 -1.31
C LEU A 24 2.31 -33.04 -2.38
N LEU A 25 1.12 -33.26 -2.93
CA LEU A 25 0.51 -32.40 -3.93
C LEU A 25 0.14 -31.03 -3.36
N LEU A 26 -0.38 -30.95 -2.12
CA LEU A 26 -0.67 -29.69 -1.44
C LEU A 26 0.62 -28.93 -1.08
N GLY A 27 1.66 -29.63 -0.63
CA GLY A 27 2.97 -29.03 -0.38
C GLY A 27 3.61 -28.47 -1.66
N CYS A 28 3.45 -29.16 -2.79
CA CYS A 28 3.92 -28.68 -4.11
C CYS A 28 3.16 -27.45 -4.59
N ALA A 29 1.84 -27.35 -4.37
CA ALA A 29 1.03 -26.19 -4.76
C ALA A 29 1.44 -24.94 -3.98
N GLN A 30 1.51 -25.02 -2.65
CA GLN A 30 1.96 -23.91 -1.81
C GLN A 30 3.39 -23.47 -2.13
N THR A 31 4.28 -24.42 -2.42
CA THR A 31 5.67 -24.11 -2.81
C THR A 31 5.73 -23.42 -4.17
N ARG A 32 4.89 -23.83 -5.12
CA ARG A 32 4.80 -23.18 -6.45
C ARG A 32 4.28 -21.75 -6.33
N ASP A 33 3.24 -21.51 -5.52
CA ASP A 33 2.69 -20.17 -5.29
C ASP A 33 3.71 -19.25 -4.63
N ALA A 34 4.44 -19.75 -3.63
CA ALA A 34 5.50 -18.99 -2.99
C ALA A 34 6.64 -18.66 -3.96
N LEU A 35 7.11 -19.63 -4.75
CA LEU A 35 8.15 -19.43 -5.76
C LEU A 35 7.69 -18.46 -6.85
N GLY A 36 6.46 -18.58 -7.34
CA GLY A 36 5.86 -17.68 -8.32
C GLY A 36 5.80 -16.26 -7.80
N TYR A 37 5.40 -16.08 -6.55
CA TYR A 37 5.36 -14.78 -5.90
C TYR A 37 6.75 -14.13 -5.79
N TYR A 38 7.74 -14.86 -5.29
CA TYR A 38 9.11 -14.31 -5.20
C TYR A 38 9.74 -14.06 -6.56
N TRP A 39 9.42 -14.89 -7.56
CA TRP A 39 9.85 -14.66 -8.94
C TRP A 39 9.27 -13.36 -9.53
N GLN A 40 7.95 -13.13 -9.44
CA GLN A 40 7.34 -11.88 -9.91
C GLN A 40 7.89 -10.67 -9.15
N SER A 41 8.16 -10.81 -7.84
CA SER A 41 8.74 -9.74 -7.05
C SER A 41 10.16 -9.39 -7.49
N ALA A 42 11.01 -10.38 -7.70
CA ALA A 42 12.38 -10.18 -8.17
C ALA A 42 12.41 -9.62 -9.61
N HIS A 43 11.57 -10.16 -10.49
CA HIS A 43 11.47 -9.72 -11.89
C HIS A 43 10.94 -8.29 -11.99
N GLY A 44 9.86 -7.97 -11.28
CA GLY A 44 9.27 -6.63 -11.26
C GLY A 44 10.21 -5.59 -10.66
N HIS A 45 10.94 -5.93 -9.59
CA HIS A 45 12.00 -5.09 -9.05
C HIS A 45 13.09 -4.84 -10.08
N ALA A 46 13.59 -5.89 -10.75
CA ALA A 46 14.63 -5.77 -11.77
C ALA A 46 14.18 -4.86 -12.93
N GLN A 47 12.96 -5.02 -13.44
CA GLN A 47 12.38 -4.15 -14.47
C GLN A 47 12.32 -2.68 -14.03
N LEU A 48 11.89 -2.43 -12.78
CA LEU A 48 11.82 -1.09 -12.22
C LEU A 48 13.21 -0.46 -12.13
N MET A 49 14.22 -1.22 -11.67
CA MET A 49 15.59 -0.75 -11.56
C MET A 49 16.26 -0.52 -12.92
N GLN A 50 15.93 -1.33 -13.94
CA GLN A 50 16.41 -1.13 -15.32
C GLN A 50 15.84 0.13 -15.96
N ALA A 51 14.59 0.49 -15.64
CA ALA A 51 13.97 1.74 -16.10
C ALA A 51 14.54 3.00 -15.41
N ALA A 52 15.23 2.83 -14.28
CA ALA A 52 15.72 3.93 -13.48
C ALA A 52 17.09 4.44 -13.97
N ARG A 53 17.17 5.76 -14.26
CA ARG A 53 18.38 6.45 -14.68
C ARG A 53 18.71 7.59 -13.72
N PRO A 54 20.00 7.99 -13.59
CA PRO A 54 20.41 9.12 -12.76
C PRO A 54 19.63 10.39 -13.04
N LEU A 55 19.28 11.16 -12.00
CA LEU A 55 18.54 12.42 -12.14
C LEU A 55 19.27 13.43 -13.02
N ASP A 56 20.60 13.50 -12.89
CA ASP A 56 21.42 14.44 -13.64
C ASP A 56 21.36 14.17 -15.15
N GLU A 57 21.33 12.91 -15.56
CA GLU A 57 21.17 12.51 -16.96
C GLU A 57 19.82 12.96 -17.52
N TRP A 58 18.72 12.71 -16.77
CA TRP A 58 17.39 13.16 -17.15
C TRP A 58 17.31 14.69 -17.27
N ILE A 59 17.86 15.41 -16.28
CA ILE A 59 17.83 16.89 -16.25
C ILE A 59 18.62 17.49 -17.40
N ALA A 60 19.71 16.83 -17.84
CA ALA A 60 20.56 17.27 -18.93
C ALA A 60 19.97 17.01 -20.33
N GLU A 61 18.93 16.15 -20.46
CA GLU A 61 18.32 15.86 -21.75
C GLU A 61 17.69 17.12 -22.37
N PRO A 62 18.00 17.45 -23.64
CA PRO A 62 17.44 18.64 -24.30
C PRO A 62 15.92 18.61 -24.38
N ASP A 63 15.34 17.45 -24.69
CA ASP A 63 13.92 17.26 -25.00
C ASP A 63 13.06 16.88 -23.76
N ILE A 64 13.62 16.88 -22.55
CA ILE A 64 12.84 16.60 -21.35
C ILE A 64 11.74 17.66 -21.17
N PRO A 65 10.48 17.27 -20.90
CA PRO A 65 9.41 18.21 -20.58
C PRO A 65 9.83 19.16 -19.46
N PRO A 66 9.69 20.50 -19.63
CA PRO A 66 10.11 21.49 -18.62
C PRO A 66 9.53 21.23 -17.23
N ALA A 67 8.28 20.80 -17.17
CA ALA A 67 7.61 20.44 -15.92
C ALA A 67 8.33 19.28 -15.21
N LEU A 68 8.72 18.22 -15.93
CA LEU A 68 9.45 17.10 -15.36
C LEU A 68 10.85 17.53 -14.89
N ARG A 69 11.58 18.32 -15.69
CA ARG A 69 12.88 18.87 -15.29
C ARG A 69 12.79 19.62 -13.97
N THR A 70 11.80 20.51 -13.82
CA THR A 70 11.58 21.25 -12.57
C THR A 70 11.31 20.31 -11.39
N ARG A 71 10.53 19.25 -11.62
CA ARG A 71 10.22 18.27 -10.57
C ARG A 71 11.44 17.45 -10.15
N LEU A 72 12.30 17.05 -11.09
CA LEU A 72 13.53 16.32 -10.78
C LEU A 72 14.54 17.21 -10.04
N GLN A 73 14.65 18.50 -10.41
CA GLN A 73 15.45 19.49 -9.68
C GLN A 73 14.91 19.73 -8.26
N LEU A 74 13.58 19.78 -8.07
CA LEU A 74 12.98 19.82 -6.74
C LEU A 74 13.37 18.58 -5.91
N ALA A 75 13.32 17.40 -6.53
CA ALA A 75 13.70 16.15 -5.86
C ALA A 75 15.17 16.16 -5.40
N GLN A 76 16.09 16.67 -6.22
CA GLN A 76 17.50 16.82 -5.83
C GLN A 76 17.66 17.74 -4.62
N ARG A 77 17.00 18.91 -4.62
CA ARG A 77 17.06 19.86 -3.50
C ARG A 77 16.44 19.25 -2.23
N ALA A 78 15.28 18.60 -2.33
CA ALA A 78 14.61 17.95 -1.20
C ALA A 78 15.46 16.81 -0.63
N ARG A 79 16.13 16.03 -1.51
CA ARG A 79 17.04 14.97 -1.10
C ARG A 79 18.29 15.52 -0.37
N ALA A 80 18.87 16.63 -0.85
CA ALA A 80 19.99 17.30 -0.20
C ALA A 80 19.58 17.84 1.19
N PHE A 81 18.41 18.48 1.29
CA PHE A 81 17.84 18.94 2.56
C PHE A 81 17.61 17.78 3.54
N ALA A 82 17.08 16.65 3.07
CA ALA A 82 16.88 15.47 3.91
C ALA A 82 18.16 14.99 4.58
N VAL A 83 19.30 15.05 3.88
CA VAL A 83 20.62 14.70 4.42
C VAL A 83 21.14 15.77 5.36
N ALA A 84 21.20 17.03 4.88
CA ALA A 84 21.87 18.11 5.60
C ALA A 84 21.10 18.54 6.86
N GLU A 85 19.78 18.62 6.79
CA GLU A 85 18.95 19.26 7.78
C GLU A 85 18.13 18.27 8.62
N LEU A 86 17.77 17.10 8.07
CA LEU A 86 17.03 16.08 8.77
C LEU A 86 17.88 14.88 9.19
N HIS A 87 19.17 14.88 8.82
CA HIS A 87 20.13 13.79 9.09
C HIS A 87 19.63 12.41 8.61
N LEU A 88 18.83 12.40 7.54
CA LEU A 88 18.39 11.17 6.90
C LEU A 88 19.54 10.55 6.08
N PRO A 89 19.52 9.24 5.79
CA PRO A 89 20.64 8.53 5.20
C PRO A 89 21.11 9.13 3.87
N ASP A 90 22.41 9.37 3.74
CA ASP A 90 23.02 9.73 2.46
C ASP A 90 23.45 8.46 1.71
N ASN A 91 22.55 7.97 0.87
CA ASN A 91 22.72 6.72 0.12
C ASN A 91 22.20 6.85 -1.32
N ALA A 92 22.10 5.72 -2.04
CA ALA A 92 21.71 5.70 -3.45
C ALA A 92 20.21 5.94 -3.70
N SER A 93 19.34 5.80 -2.68
CA SER A 93 17.91 5.95 -2.84
C SER A 93 17.49 7.37 -3.24
N TYR A 94 16.56 7.45 -4.18
CA TYR A 94 15.94 8.68 -4.72
C TYR A 94 16.91 9.61 -5.48
N ARG A 95 18.03 9.04 -5.97
CA ARG A 95 18.99 9.71 -6.87
C ARG A 95 18.80 9.34 -8.34
N ARG A 96 17.87 8.44 -8.62
CA ARG A 96 17.49 7.94 -9.95
C ARG A 96 16.00 8.15 -10.15
N TYR A 97 15.55 8.27 -11.42
CA TYR A 97 14.15 8.37 -11.77
C TYR A 97 13.78 7.30 -12.80
N ALA A 98 12.62 6.66 -12.59
CA ALA A 98 12.03 5.70 -13.50
C ALA A 98 10.65 6.16 -13.96
N ASP A 99 10.44 6.25 -15.28
CA ASP A 99 9.15 6.46 -15.88
C ASP A 99 8.50 5.10 -16.14
N LEU A 100 7.55 4.73 -15.28
CA LEU A 100 6.92 3.41 -15.30
C LEU A 100 5.88 3.22 -16.40
N LYS A 101 5.40 4.29 -17.04
CA LYS A 101 4.31 4.27 -18.05
C LYS A 101 3.04 3.55 -17.56
N ARG A 102 2.81 3.53 -16.25
CA ARG A 102 1.67 2.92 -15.59
C ARG A 102 1.28 3.72 -14.34
N PRO A 103 0.01 3.61 -13.85
CA PRO A 103 -0.51 4.47 -12.79
C PRO A 103 -0.05 4.08 -11.38
N ALA A 104 0.57 2.93 -11.20
CA ALA A 104 1.02 2.43 -9.90
C ALA A 104 2.40 1.77 -9.98
N ALA A 105 3.17 1.86 -8.92
CA ALA A 105 4.43 1.14 -8.78
C ALA A 105 4.18 -0.36 -8.53
N VAL A 106 3.25 -0.64 -7.62
CA VAL A 106 2.83 -1.97 -7.18
C VAL A 106 1.32 -1.96 -6.95
N TRP A 107 0.66 -3.09 -7.11
CA TRP A 107 -0.74 -3.31 -6.72
C TRP A 107 -0.79 -4.15 -5.46
N ASN A 108 -1.40 -3.60 -4.41
CA ASN A 108 -1.62 -4.32 -3.16
C ASN A 108 -2.98 -5.02 -3.18
N VAL A 109 -2.98 -6.27 -2.74
CA VAL A 109 -4.18 -7.04 -2.43
C VAL A 109 -4.36 -7.02 -0.92
N VAL A 110 -5.55 -6.66 -0.45
CA VAL A 110 -5.98 -6.75 0.95
C VAL A 110 -7.24 -7.58 1.03
N ALA A 111 -7.42 -8.32 2.11
CA ALA A 111 -8.61 -9.15 2.31
C ALA A 111 -8.99 -9.19 3.79
N ALA A 112 -10.28 -9.37 4.06
CA ALA A 112 -10.82 -9.55 5.40
C ALA A 112 -12.05 -10.47 5.35
N PRO A 113 -12.41 -11.15 6.44
CA PRO A 113 -13.72 -11.78 6.56
C PRO A 113 -14.84 -10.74 6.44
N PRO A 114 -16.01 -11.10 5.91
CA PRO A 114 -17.12 -10.17 5.71
C PRO A 114 -17.75 -9.66 7.02
N ASP A 115 -17.45 -10.32 8.12
CA ASP A 115 -17.97 -10.08 9.47
C ASP A 115 -16.89 -9.64 10.49
N ALA A 116 -15.70 -9.27 10.01
CA ALA A 116 -14.59 -8.83 10.87
C ALA A 116 -13.75 -7.74 10.22
N LEU A 117 -13.12 -6.91 11.06
CA LEU A 117 -12.15 -5.89 10.64
C LEU A 117 -10.68 -6.37 10.75
N THR A 118 -10.49 -7.66 10.96
CA THR A 118 -9.16 -8.26 11.01
C THR A 118 -8.71 -8.64 9.61
N LEU A 119 -7.62 -8.03 9.16
CA LEU A 119 -7.06 -8.32 7.84
C LEU A 119 -6.51 -9.74 7.77
N HIS A 120 -6.70 -10.38 6.63
CA HIS A 120 -5.90 -11.52 6.22
C HIS A 120 -4.44 -11.08 6.14
N THR A 121 -3.52 -11.91 6.65
CA THR A 121 -2.09 -11.58 6.70
C THR A 121 -1.26 -12.56 5.89
N TRP A 122 -0.20 -12.04 5.27
CA TRP A 122 0.86 -12.82 4.65
C TRP A 122 2.16 -12.62 5.41
N CYS A 123 2.90 -13.70 5.63
CA CYS A 123 4.14 -13.65 6.40
C CYS A 123 5.35 -13.80 5.47
N PHE A 124 6.29 -12.87 5.61
CA PHE A 124 7.51 -12.80 4.81
C PHE A 124 8.75 -12.82 5.70
N PRO A 125 9.90 -13.35 5.20
CA PRO A 125 11.12 -13.48 6.03
C PRO A 125 11.65 -12.15 6.58
N VAL A 126 11.52 -11.05 5.81
CA VAL A 126 12.10 -9.74 6.19
C VAL A 126 11.09 -8.87 6.93
N THR A 127 9.88 -8.72 6.40
CA THR A 127 8.88 -7.79 6.95
C THR A 127 8.00 -8.39 8.05
N GLY A 128 8.07 -9.71 8.26
CA GLY A 128 7.13 -10.40 9.15
C GLY A 128 5.75 -10.57 8.50
N CYS A 129 4.69 -10.65 9.33
CA CYS A 129 3.33 -10.81 8.86
C CYS A 129 2.67 -9.44 8.67
N ILE A 130 2.20 -9.16 7.46
CA ILE A 130 1.58 -7.90 7.07
C ILE A 130 0.21 -8.14 6.43
N GLY A 131 -0.68 -7.16 6.53
CA GLY A 131 -2.08 -7.25 6.07
C GLY A 131 -2.29 -6.96 4.59
N TYR A 132 -1.26 -7.05 3.76
CA TYR A 132 -1.37 -6.90 2.31
C TYR A 132 -0.32 -7.74 1.58
N ARG A 133 -0.55 -7.97 0.28
CA ARG A 133 0.41 -8.63 -0.61
C ARG A 133 0.57 -7.82 -1.89
N GLY A 134 1.83 -7.43 -2.21
CA GLY A 134 2.13 -6.56 -3.33
C GLY A 134 2.50 -7.33 -4.60
N TYR A 135 2.04 -6.83 -5.75
CA TYR A 135 2.32 -7.39 -7.08
C TYR A 135 2.77 -6.28 -8.04
N PHE A 136 3.77 -6.57 -8.85
CA PHE A 136 4.22 -5.63 -9.90
C PHE A 136 3.31 -5.65 -11.13
N ASP A 137 2.53 -6.70 -11.32
CA ASP A 137 1.52 -6.82 -12.38
C ASP A 137 0.11 -6.76 -11.78
N GLN A 138 -0.79 -5.99 -12.42
CA GLN A 138 -2.16 -5.84 -11.96
C GLN A 138 -2.99 -7.12 -12.16
N ALA A 139 -2.72 -7.88 -13.22
CA ALA A 139 -3.43 -9.13 -13.49
C ALA A 139 -3.09 -10.20 -12.45
N ASP A 140 -1.83 -10.26 -12.01
CA ASP A 140 -1.40 -11.16 -10.93
C ASP A 140 -2.07 -10.79 -9.59
N ALA A 141 -2.18 -9.48 -9.31
CA ALA A 141 -2.89 -8.99 -8.13
C ALA A 141 -4.38 -9.37 -8.19
N GLN A 142 -5.02 -9.22 -9.36
CA GLN A 142 -6.43 -9.59 -9.54
C GLN A 142 -6.63 -11.11 -9.41
N ALA A 143 -5.74 -11.93 -9.94
CA ALA A 143 -5.81 -13.38 -9.79
C ALA A 143 -5.74 -13.84 -8.32
N GLU A 144 -4.88 -13.19 -7.51
CA GLU A 144 -4.85 -13.42 -6.07
C GLU A 144 -6.14 -12.96 -5.39
N ALA A 145 -6.67 -11.79 -5.78
CA ALA A 145 -7.93 -11.27 -5.26
C ALA A 145 -9.10 -12.24 -5.54
N ASP A 146 -9.21 -12.73 -6.76
CA ASP A 146 -10.25 -13.69 -7.17
C ASP A 146 -10.14 -15.00 -6.39
N ARG A 147 -8.91 -15.47 -6.13
CA ARG A 147 -8.65 -16.66 -5.31
C ARG A 147 -9.13 -16.49 -3.86
N LEU A 148 -8.90 -15.33 -3.27
CA LEU A 148 -9.32 -15.01 -1.90
C LEU A 148 -10.84 -14.79 -1.82
N ALA A 149 -11.43 -14.12 -2.81
CA ALA A 149 -12.87 -13.95 -2.92
C ALA A 149 -13.61 -15.29 -3.03
N ALA A 150 -13.04 -16.26 -3.78
CA ALA A 150 -13.57 -17.62 -3.86
C ALA A 150 -13.52 -18.37 -2.52
N GLN A 151 -12.74 -17.90 -1.53
CA GLN A 151 -12.71 -18.41 -0.16
C GLN A 151 -13.70 -17.69 0.76
N GLY A 152 -14.51 -16.76 0.24
CA GLY A 152 -15.53 -16.01 1.00
C GLY A 152 -14.99 -14.76 1.69
N LEU A 153 -13.77 -14.31 1.35
CA LEU A 153 -13.23 -13.06 1.87
C LEU A 153 -13.70 -11.86 1.04
N GLU A 154 -13.86 -10.73 1.68
CA GLU A 154 -13.95 -9.43 1.01
C GLU A 154 -12.55 -8.97 0.63
N VAL A 155 -12.36 -8.60 -0.63
CA VAL A 155 -11.03 -8.32 -1.18
C VAL A 155 -11.04 -6.99 -1.92
N ASP A 156 -9.95 -6.21 -1.78
CA ASP A 156 -9.67 -5.05 -2.61
C ASP A 156 -8.28 -5.12 -3.23
N VAL A 157 -8.17 -4.60 -4.46
CA VAL A 157 -6.91 -4.39 -5.18
C VAL A 157 -6.73 -2.90 -5.42
N TYR A 158 -5.63 -2.34 -4.92
CA TYR A 158 -5.34 -0.93 -5.13
C TYR A 158 -3.88 -0.69 -5.51
N GLY A 159 -3.68 0.30 -6.40
CA GLY A 159 -2.33 0.72 -6.80
C GLY A 159 -1.69 1.60 -5.75
N VAL A 160 -0.42 1.36 -5.45
CA VAL A 160 0.41 2.22 -4.61
C VAL A 160 1.42 2.98 -5.47
N PRO A 161 1.65 4.26 -5.18
CA PRO A 161 2.49 5.11 -6.02
C PRO A 161 3.99 4.91 -5.78
N ALA A 162 4.38 4.51 -4.58
CA ALA A 162 5.77 4.31 -4.20
C ALA A 162 6.08 2.84 -3.99
N TYR A 163 7.35 2.50 -4.16
CA TYR A 163 7.92 1.20 -3.84
C TYR A 163 9.21 1.44 -3.09
N SER A 164 9.37 0.82 -1.96
CA SER A 164 10.55 0.94 -1.12
C SER A 164 11.10 -0.43 -0.73
N THR A 165 12.42 -0.55 -0.77
CA THR A 165 13.14 -1.72 -0.28
C THR A 165 13.68 -1.52 1.14
N LEU A 166 13.23 -0.47 1.84
CA LEU A 166 13.69 -0.10 3.19
C LEU A 166 15.23 0.08 3.25
N GLY A 167 15.85 0.44 2.12
CA GLY A 167 17.30 0.59 2.00
C GLY A 167 18.09 -0.71 1.83
N TYR A 168 17.46 -1.88 1.89
CA TYR A 168 18.16 -3.17 1.71
C TYR A 168 18.84 -3.30 0.34
N MET A 169 18.35 -2.59 -0.69
CA MET A 169 18.89 -2.62 -2.04
C MET A 169 19.76 -1.39 -2.38
N ASN A 170 20.23 -0.62 -1.39
CA ASN A 170 21.08 0.53 -1.64
C ASN A 170 22.40 0.18 -2.38
N TRP A 171 22.92 -1.02 -2.16
CA TRP A 171 24.08 -1.55 -2.87
C TRP A 171 23.82 -1.80 -4.37
N ALA A 172 22.55 -1.95 -4.76
CA ALA A 172 22.11 -2.17 -6.15
C ALA A 172 21.54 -0.89 -6.80
N GLY A 173 21.79 0.28 -6.22
CA GLY A 173 21.37 1.57 -6.78
C GLY A 173 20.21 2.23 -6.05
N GLY A 174 19.70 1.63 -4.96
CA GLY A 174 18.66 2.18 -4.10
C GLY A 174 17.30 2.33 -4.76
N ASP A 175 16.31 2.79 -4.00
CA ASP A 175 14.95 2.99 -4.49
C ASP A 175 14.88 4.24 -5.38
N PRO A 176 14.30 4.18 -6.61
CA PRO A 176 14.20 5.33 -7.49
C PRO A 176 12.98 6.22 -7.19
N LEU A 177 13.05 7.46 -7.61
CA LEU A 177 11.86 8.28 -7.85
C LEU A 177 11.05 7.69 -8.99
N LEU A 178 9.70 7.75 -8.89
CA LEU A 178 8.82 7.13 -9.88
C LEU A 178 7.88 8.18 -10.49
N SER A 179 7.53 7.97 -11.77
CA SER A 179 6.56 8.80 -12.49
C SER A 179 5.19 8.85 -11.80
N THR A 180 4.87 7.87 -10.97
CA THR A 180 3.62 7.74 -10.23
C THR A 180 3.43 8.78 -9.12
N PHE A 181 4.50 9.41 -8.64
CA PHE A 181 4.41 10.42 -7.57
C PHE A 181 5.28 11.66 -7.76
N VAL A 182 6.25 11.66 -8.70
CA VAL A 182 7.13 12.81 -8.91
C VAL A 182 6.36 14.11 -9.25
N GLY A 183 5.21 13.98 -9.90
CA GLY A 183 4.33 15.10 -10.30
C GLY A 183 3.39 15.60 -9.18
N TRP A 184 3.41 15.03 -7.98
CA TRP A 184 2.54 15.45 -6.89
C TRP A 184 2.81 16.89 -6.43
N PRO A 185 1.84 17.58 -5.79
CA PRO A 185 2.08 18.87 -5.15
C PRO A 185 3.33 18.82 -4.27
N GLU A 186 4.09 19.92 -4.21
CA GLU A 186 5.41 19.94 -3.56
C GLU A 186 5.37 19.38 -2.14
N GLY A 187 4.43 19.83 -1.31
CA GLY A 187 4.33 19.38 0.08
C GLY A 187 4.04 17.88 0.19
N ASP A 188 3.18 17.33 -0.67
CA ASP A 188 2.86 15.90 -0.67
C ASP A 188 4.04 15.06 -1.17
N PHE A 189 4.79 15.58 -2.15
CA PHE A 189 5.99 14.93 -2.67
C PHE A 189 7.11 14.86 -1.62
N VAL A 190 7.43 15.97 -0.96
CA VAL A 190 8.52 15.97 0.04
C VAL A 190 8.16 15.15 1.27
N ARG A 191 6.88 15.13 1.64
CA ARG A 191 6.40 14.26 2.71
C ARG A 191 6.66 12.80 2.41
N LEU A 192 6.26 12.32 1.22
CA LEU A 192 6.51 10.95 0.80
C LEU A 192 8.00 10.64 0.78
N LEU A 193 8.81 11.52 0.19
CA LEU A 193 10.26 11.34 0.13
C LEU A 193 10.89 11.18 1.52
N PHE A 194 10.53 12.04 2.48
CA PHE A 194 11.06 11.98 3.84
C PHE A 194 10.54 10.77 4.61
N HIS A 195 9.29 10.37 4.38
CA HIS A 195 8.70 9.16 4.93
C HIS A 195 9.49 7.91 4.54
N GLU A 196 9.71 7.71 3.26
CA GLU A 196 10.44 6.55 2.74
C GLU A 196 11.91 6.53 3.18
N LEU A 197 12.55 7.70 3.27
CA LEU A 197 13.90 7.80 3.81
C LEU A 197 13.95 7.50 5.32
N ALA A 198 12.91 7.84 6.07
CA ALA A 198 12.84 7.55 7.49
C ALA A 198 12.81 6.06 7.80
N HIS A 199 12.14 5.26 6.96
CA HIS A 199 12.17 3.80 7.08
C HIS A 199 13.56 3.19 6.95
N GLN A 200 14.52 3.91 6.35
CA GLN A 200 15.90 3.47 6.22
C GLN A 200 16.77 3.83 7.45
N VAL A 201 16.24 4.61 8.41
CA VAL A 201 16.92 4.95 9.67
C VAL A 201 16.69 3.87 10.71
N VAL A 202 15.44 3.48 10.90
CA VAL A 202 15.03 2.47 11.88
C VAL A 202 13.83 1.68 11.35
N TYR A 203 13.90 0.37 11.52
CA TYR A 203 12.82 -0.53 11.16
C TYR A 203 12.72 -1.65 12.21
N ALA A 204 11.61 -1.71 12.94
CA ALA A 204 11.30 -2.76 13.90
C ALA A 204 10.52 -3.88 13.18
N GLN A 205 11.14 -5.06 13.07
CA GLN A 205 10.53 -6.20 12.40
C GLN A 205 9.23 -6.63 13.11
N GLY A 206 8.13 -6.70 12.36
CA GLY A 206 6.83 -7.11 12.88
C GLY A 206 6.04 -6.01 13.61
N ASP A 207 6.61 -4.82 13.79
CA ASP A 207 5.92 -3.68 14.40
C ASP A 207 5.61 -2.57 13.36
N THR A 208 4.61 -2.83 12.52
CA THR A 208 4.16 -1.86 11.53
C THR A 208 3.69 -0.55 12.15
N VAL A 209 3.07 -0.61 13.35
CA VAL A 209 2.56 0.61 14.03
C VAL A 209 3.71 1.53 14.40
N PHE A 210 4.78 0.99 14.96
CA PHE A 210 5.99 1.77 15.27
C PHE A 210 6.62 2.33 13.99
N ASN A 211 6.85 1.50 12.97
CA ASN A 211 7.53 1.89 11.74
C ASN A 211 6.81 3.03 11.02
N GLU A 212 5.49 2.92 10.86
CA GLU A 212 4.68 3.96 10.22
C GLU A 212 4.55 5.23 11.09
N SER A 213 4.50 5.08 12.41
CA SER A 213 4.43 6.23 13.32
C SER A 213 5.72 7.03 13.30
N PHE A 214 6.89 6.36 13.30
CA PHE A 214 8.20 7.00 13.18
C PHE A 214 8.32 7.74 11.84
N ALA A 215 8.06 7.07 10.73
CA ALA A 215 8.13 7.68 9.40
C ALA A 215 7.15 8.86 9.28
N THR A 216 5.92 8.73 9.83
CA THR A 216 4.94 9.82 9.88
C THR A 216 5.43 11.02 10.71
N ALA A 217 6.13 10.80 11.81
CA ALA A 217 6.69 11.90 12.60
C ALA A 217 7.76 12.65 11.81
N VAL A 218 8.71 11.92 11.19
CA VAL A 218 9.77 12.50 10.37
C VAL A 218 9.20 13.25 9.16
N GLU A 219 8.24 12.65 8.43
CA GLU A 219 7.61 13.30 7.27
C GLU A 219 6.94 14.63 7.65
N ARG A 220 6.25 14.67 8.79
CA ARG A 220 5.52 15.88 9.23
C ARG A 220 6.47 16.98 9.66
N LEU A 221 7.42 16.67 10.52
CA LEU A 221 8.39 17.65 11.01
C LEU A 221 9.30 18.13 9.88
N GLY A 222 9.82 17.21 9.09
CA GLY A 222 10.70 17.53 7.96
C GLY A 222 9.99 18.34 6.88
N SER A 223 8.77 17.95 6.49
CA SER A 223 8.03 18.70 5.47
C SER A 223 7.60 20.07 5.97
N ALA A 224 7.21 20.21 7.23
CA ALA A 224 6.89 21.53 7.80
C ALA A 224 8.10 22.48 7.75
N ARG A 225 9.29 21.99 8.09
CA ARG A 225 10.54 22.75 8.00
C ARG A 225 10.89 23.10 6.55
N TRP A 226 10.85 22.12 5.63
CA TRP A 226 11.04 22.36 4.20
C TRP A 226 10.10 23.44 3.66
N MET A 227 8.80 23.30 3.95
CA MET A 227 7.80 24.26 3.46
C MET A 227 7.99 25.65 4.00
N ALA A 228 8.45 25.82 5.24
CA ALA A 228 8.74 27.12 5.81
C ALA A 228 9.94 27.79 5.14
N GLU A 229 10.99 27.03 4.83
CA GLU A 229 12.29 27.58 4.39
C GLU A 229 12.41 27.66 2.83
N HIS A 230 11.77 26.75 2.10
CA HIS A 230 12.04 26.53 0.67
C HIS A 230 10.84 26.66 -0.26
N SER A 231 9.61 26.81 0.28
CA SER A 231 8.39 26.81 -0.53
C SER A 231 7.72 28.17 -0.64
N THR A 232 6.88 28.30 -1.69
CA THR A 232 6.05 29.49 -1.87
C THR A 232 4.85 29.52 -0.92
N PRO A 233 4.24 30.69 -0.66
CA PRO A 233 3.00 30.80 0.12
C PRO A 233 1.87 29.92 -0.46
N GLU A 234 1.76 29.82 -1.78
CA GLU A 234 0.74 29.04 -2.49
C GLU A 234 0.95 27.53 -2.24
N ALA A 235 2.21 27.06 -2.30
CA ALA A 235 2.52 25.66 -2.02
C ALA A 235 2.24 25.30 -0.55
N ARG A 236 2.51 26.22 0.38
CA ARG A 236 2.15 26.05 1.80
C ARG A 236 0.64 25.97 2.01
N ALA A 237 -0.12 26.87 1.36
CA ALA A 237 -1.58 26.85 1.43
C ALA A 237 -2.16 25.55 0.85
N ALA A 238 -1.60 25.07 -0.27
CA ALA A 238 -2.00 23.81 -0.90
C ALA A 238 -1.74 22.60 0.03
N LEU A 239 -0.59 22.56 0.72
CA LEU A 239 -0.29 21.51 1.71
C LEU A 239 -1.27 21.56 2.88
N ALA A 240 -1.51 22.74 3.46
CA ALA A 240 -2.45 22.90 4.58
C ALA A 240 -3.86 22.43 4.20
N ALA A 241 -4.35 22.76 3.02
CA ALA A 241 -5.63 22.27 2.51
C ALA A 241 -5.64 20.75 2.31
N SER A 242 -4.55 20.17 1.82
CA SER A 242 -4.38 18.71 1.69
C SER A 242 -4.39 18.01 3.06
N GLU A 243 -3.69 18.56 4.06
CA GLU A 243 -3.68 18.05 5.42
C GLU A 243 -5.04 18.09 6.10
N GLN A 244 -5.78 19.19 5.90
CA GLN A 244 -7.14 19.32 6.40
C GLN A 244 -8.05 18.25 5.79
N ARG A 245 -8.01 18.04 4.47
CA ARG A 245 -8.78 16.98 3.80
C ARG A 245 -8.42 15.58 4.35
N ARG A 246 -7.14 15.30 4.53
CA ARG A 246 -6.69 14.02 5.14
C ARG A 246 -7.18 13.86 6.57
N ALA A 247 -7.19 14.93 7.37
CA ALA A 247 -7.69 14.87 8.74
C ALA A 247 -9.19 14.55 8.78
N GLN A 248 -9.98 15.21 7.93
CA GLN A 248 -11.42 14.98 7.80
C GLN A 248 -11.73 13.58 7.27
N TRP A 249 -10.97 13.11 6.27
CA TRP A 249 -11.07 11.74 5.76
C TRP A 249 -10.78 10.71 6.87
N ARG A 250 -9.70 10.89 7.62
CA ARG A 250 -9.38 10.00 8.75
C ARG A 250 -10.46 10.00 9.82
N ALA A 251 -11.07 11.14 10.09
CA ALA A 251 -12.18 11.22 11.05
C ALA A 251 -13.38 10.41 10.56
N LEU A 252 -13.77 10.59 9.29
CA LEU A 252 -14.87 9.85 8.68
C LEU A 252 -14.60 8.33 8.68
N THR A 253 -13.44 7.89 8.22
CA THR A 253 -13.11 6.45 8.14
C THR A 253 -12.98 5.81 9.52
N ARG A 254 -12.47 6.53 10.53
CA ARG A 254 -12.43 6.05 11.93
C ARG A 254 -13.83 5.90 12.52
N ALA A 255 -14.72 6.85 12.26
CA ALA A 255 -16.11 6.76 12.72
C ALA A 255 -16.82 5.56 12.11
N THR A 256 -16.69 5.37 10.79
CA THR A 256 -17.25 4.20 10.09
C THR A 256 -16.66 2.88 10.59
N ARG A 257 -15.32 2.85 10.83
CA ARG A 257 -14.67 1.67 11.41
C ARG A 257 -15.23 1.33 12.79
N ALA A 258 -15.42 2.33 13.65
CA ALA A 258 -15.99 2.12 14.99
C ALA A 258 -17.44 1.60 14.93
N GLU A 259 -18.23 2.12 13.98
CA GLU A 259 -19.59 1.66 13.74
C GLU A 259 -19.61 0.19 13.27
N LEU A 260 -18.79 -0.17 12.29
CA LEU A 260 -18.68 -1.55 11.82
C LEU A 260 -18.15 -2.50 12.92
N GLN A 261 -17.20 -2.05 13.74
CA GLN A 261 -16.71 -2.83 14.87
C GLN A 261 -17.85 -3.16 15.86
N ALA A 262 -18.67 -2.17 16.20
CA ALA A 262 -19.82 -2.36 17.08
C ALA A 262 -20.87 -3.32 16.47
N ILE A 263 -21.12 -3.23 15.16
CA ILE A 263 -22.03 -4.14 14.43
C ILE A 263 -21.50 -5.59 14.53
N TYR A 264 -20.22 -5.81 14.31
CA TYR A 264 -19.61 -7.16 14.34
C TYR A 264 -19.57 -7.75 15.76
N GLU A 265 -19.29 -6.92 16.77
CA GLU A 265 -19.32 -7.35 18.18
C GLU A 265 -20.76 -7.73 18.62
N GLN A 266 -21.75 -6.94 18.21
CA GLN A 266 -23.17 -7.27 18.46
C GLN A 266 -23.58 -8.55 17.73
N ASN A 267 -23.11 -8.76 16.50
CA ASN A 267 -23.38 -9.99 15.77
C ASN A 267 -22.79 -11.23 16.46
N GLN A 268 -21.60 -11.15 17.01
CA GLN A 268 -20.99 -12.25 17.77
C GLN A 268 -21.85 -12.65 19.00
N ALA A 269 -22.50 -11.66 19.63
CA ALA A 269 -23.38 -11.90 20.79
C ALA A 269 -24.78 -12.39 20.39
N ALA A 270 -25.33 -11.88 19.29
CA ALA A 270 -26.72 -12.14 18.87
C ALA A 270 -26.86 -13.29 17.88
N ALA A 271 -25.74 -13.78 17.30
CA ALA A 271 -25.70 -14.83 16.26
C ALA A 271 -26.68 -14.55 15.10
N LEU A 272 -26.65 -13.32 14.57
CA LEU A 272 -27.47 -12.95 13.43
C LEU A 272 -27.15 -13.85 12.23
N ASP A 273 -28.16 -14.09 11.39
CA ASP A 273 -27.89 -14.74 10.12
C ASP A 273 -27.09 -13.81 9.17
N THR A 274 -26.44 -14.42 8.19
CA THR A 274 -25.57 -13.71 7.24
C THR A 274 -26.31 -12.59 6.48
N GLN A 275 -27.59 -12.79 6.18
CA GLN A 275 -28.39 -11.80 5.43
C GLN A 275 -28.72 -10.58 6.29
N ALA A 276 -29.10 -10.80 7.56
CA ALA A 276 -29.34 -9.71 8.52
C ALA A 276 -28.08 -8.88 8.77
N LEU A 277 -26.93 -9.53 8.97
CA LEU A 277 -25.64 -8.83 9.13
C LEU A 277 -25.28 -8.01 7.89
N ALA A 278 -25.43 -8.60 6.70
CA ALA A 278 -25.15 -7.91 5.43
C ALA A 278 -26.04 -6.67 5.24
N ALA A 279 -27.31 -6.73 5.63
CA ALA A 279 -28.23 -5.59 5.57
C ALA A 279 -27.77 -4.44 6.49
N ILE A 280 -27.46 -4.73 7.75
CA ILE A 280 -26.99 -3.72 8.72
C ILE A 280 -25.67 -3.10 8.27
N LYS A 281 -24.72 -3.90 7.78
CA LYS A 281 -23.46 -3.44 7.20
C LYS A 281 -23.71 -2.52 6.00
N SER A 282 -24.61 -2.91 5.08
CA SER A 282 -24.94 -2.11 3.90
C SER A 282 -25.46 -0.72 4.28
N GLU A 283 -26.32 -0.62 5.33
CA GLU A 283 -26.81 0.66 5.83
C GLU A 283 -25.66 1.54 6.39
N ALA A 284 -24.72 0.95 7.16
CA ALA A 284 -23.56 1.67 7.67
C ALA A 284 -22.69 2.20 6.52
N MET A 285 -22.49 1.40 5.46
CA MET A 285 -21.75 1.81 4.28
C MET A 285 -22.48 2.85 3.43
N GLN A 286 -23.82 2.85 3.42
CA GLN A 286 -24.62 3.94 2.80
C GLN A 286 -24.42 5.25 3.57
N ARG A 287 -24.44 5.23 4.90
CA ARG A 287 -24.14 6.41 5.73
C ARG A 287 -22.74 6.95 5.46
N PHE A 288 -21.76 6.07 5.37
CA PHE A 288 -20.39 6.45 5.00
C PHE A 288 -20.34 7.19 3.66
N ARG A 289 -20.98 6.63 2.60
CA ARG A 289 -21.03 7.27 1.28
C ARG A 289 -21.74 8.62 1.30
N ALA A 290 -22.84 8.74 2.04
CA ALA A 290 -23.59 10.00 2.18
C ALA A 290 -22.75 11.07 2.90
N ASN A 291 -22.10 10.72 4.00
CA ASN A 291 -21.20 11.61 4.74
C ASN A 291 -19.99 12.04 3.88
N TYR A 292 -19.42 11.12 3.08
CA TYR A 292 -18.38 11.48 2.13
C TYR A 292 -18.88 12.45 1.07
N ALA A 293 -20.05 12.26 0.52
CA ALA A 293 -20.62 13.15 -0.50
C ALA A 293 -20.75 14.59 0.03
N GLN A 294 -21.19 14.77 1.29
CA GLN A 294 -21.26 16.06 1.95
C GLN A 294 -19.84 16.68 2.14
N LEU A 295 -18.89 15.87 2.62
CA LEU A 295 -17.52 16.29 2.83
C LEU A 295 -16.85 16.69 1.50
N ARG A 296 -17.06 15.91 0.45
CA ARG A 296 -16.58 16.21 -0.90
C ARG A 296 -17.14 17.52 -1.46
N ALA A 297 -18.42 17.78 -1.25
CA ALA A 297 -19.04 19.05 -1.66
C ALA A 297 -18.39 20.24 -0.94
N GLN A 298 -18.13 20.14 0.36
CA GLN A 298 -17.40 21.17 1.12
C GLN A 298 -15.99 21.39 0.58
N TRP A 299 -15.26 20.32 0.25
CA TRP A 299 -13.92 20.43 -0.35
C TRP A 299 -13.95 21.13 -1.70
N LEU A 300 -14.90 20.78 -2.57
CA LEU A 300 -15.05 21.42 -3.89
C LEU A 300 -15.38 22.91 -3.75
N ALA A 301 -16.25 23.28 -2.81
CA ALA A 301 -16.60 24.69 -2.57
C ALA A 301 -15.41 25.51 -2.03
N ALA A 302 -14.48 24.86 -1.30
CA ALA A 302 -13.29 25.52 -0.75
C ALA A 302 -12.10 25.52 -1.71
N MET A 303 -12.15 24.79 -2.82
CA MET A 303 -11.06 24.72 -3.81
C MET A 303 -11.05 25.97 -4.70
N PRO A 304 -9.86 26.53 -5.02
CA PRO A 304 -9.75 27.54 -6.07
C PRO A 304 -10.30 27.01 -7.41
N SER A 305 -10.96 27.86 -8.18
CA SER A 305 -11.64 27.47 -9.43
C SER A 305 -10.72 26.86 -10.51
N ASN A 306 -9.43 27.12 -10.43
CA ASN A 306 -8.40 26.58 -11.32
C ASN A 306 -7.76 25.28 -10.80
N THR A 307 -8.20 24.75 -9.64
CA THR A 307 -7.65 23.52 -9.08
C THR A 307 -8.29 22.31 -9.75
N PRO A 308 -7.52 21.36 -10.31
CA PRO A 308 -8.09 20.15 -10.88
C PRO A 308 -8.80 19.30 -9.84
N HIS A 309 -10.04 18.90 -10.09
CA HIS A 309 -10.81 18.00 -9.23
C HIS A 309 -10.17 16.61 -9.12
N THR A 310 -9.22 16.28 -9.97
CA THR A 310 -8.41 15.05 -9.91
C THR A 310 -7.66 14.86 -8.58
N GLN A 311 -7.46 15.94 -7.80
CA GLN A 311 -6.91 15.82 -6.44
C GLN A 311 -7.81 15.00 -5.50
N LEU A 312 -9.11 14.87 -5.80
CA LEU A 312 -10.06 14.07 -5.01
C LEU A 312 -10.21 12.63 -5.53
N ALA A 313 -9.67 12.32 -6.71
CA ALA A 313 -9.84 11.02 -7.37
C ALA A 313 -9.40 9.81 -6.53
N GLY A 314 -8.44 9.99 -5.62
CA GLY A 314 -8.03 8.95 -4.66
C GLY A 314 -9.17 8.58 -3.70
N TYR A 315 -9.76 9.58 -3.07
CA TYR A 315 -10.91 9.41 -2.16
C TYR A 315 -12.13 8.85 -2.90
N ASP A 316 -12.44 9.40 -4.09
CA ASP A 316 -13.58 8.96 -4.92
C ASP A 316 -13.46 7.48 -5.27
N ARG A 317 -12.26 6.99 -5.64
CA ARG A 317 -12.03 5.57 -5.93
C ARG A 317 -12.25 4.66 -4.71
N TRP A 318 -11.78 5.07 -3.52
CA TRP A 318 -12.01 4.31 -2.31
C TRP A 318 -13.49 4.20 -1.96
N VAL A 319 -14.22 5.31 -2.06
CA VAL A 319 -15.66 5.32 -1.76
C VAL A 319 -16.47 4.52 -2.79
N ALA A 320 -16.09 4.56 -4.07
CA ALA A 320 -16.73 3.77 -5.12
C ALA A 320 -16.62 2.25 -4.90
N LYS A 321 -15.56 1.79 -4.24
CA LYS A 321 -15.34 0.37 -3.90
C LYS A 321 -15.94 -0.04 -2.54
N ALA A 322 -16.34 0.91 -1.72
CA ALA A 322 -16.90 0.66 -0.40
C ALA A 322 -18.34 0.15 -0.51
N ASN A 323 -18.53 -1.16 -0.33
CA ASN A 323 -19.81 -1.88 -0.41
C ASN A 323 -20.30 -2.29 0.97
#